data_80690eb637c093a2a2b27a8db0f4bec1
#
_entry.id   80690eb637c093a2a2b27a8db0f4bec1
#
_cell.length_a   1.000
_cell.length_b   1.000
_cell.length_c   1.000
_cell.angle_alpha   90.00
_cell.angle_beta   90.00
_cell.angle_gamma   90.00
#
_symmetry.space_group_name_H-M   'P 1'
#
loop_
_entity.id
_entity.type
_entity.pdbx_description
1 polymer ?
#
loop_
_entity_poly.entity_id
_entity_poly.type
_entity_poly.pdbx_seq_one_letter_code
_entity_poly.pdbx_strand_id
1 'polypeptide(L)'
;FNLAVPAIQQPPSQWFTAHDIEPQNGDGVDTSTWSEAFVGDGAYINSSSASLSLDGLVEVHEGVKVMNTWLEENDCGLATVNFKLRDWLFSRQRYWGEPFPIVYDEDDQPVSLPDSMLPVLLPQLEDFKPQALDPNDEVTDPIPPLARSTEWREVVLDLGDGPKKYRREINVMPQWAGSCWYELRYLDPTNTEFFVDPAVEKYWMGPADGGDGKTGHTGGVDLYVGGVEHAVLHLLYARFWHKVLFDLGHLSSSEPFHRLFNQGYIQAFAYRDPRGQPVTSTDVEERDGTYWYAGEEVQREYGKMGKSLKNIVTPDEMYDEYGADTFRLYEMSSGPLEASRPWNTRDVIGMQRFLQRVWRNMVDEDTGASRVVDTPATPELRKLLHRMIEGIRSDMDGLRFNTAIAKLIELNNALTQEAAATGSTPLEIASPMIHMLAPLCPHMAEELWGRLGHSQTLTFEPFPVFDPQLLIDDTFEYPVQINGKVRSRLVVPTGTDLATVQALVLSDPKVLAALGGQTPKKVVVVPGRMVNLVL
;
A
#
# COMPACT_ATOMS: atom_id res chain seq x y z
N PHE A 1 1.66 26.59 41.68
CA PHE A 1 2.56 26.08 42.71
C PHE A 1 3.88 25.76 42.04
N ASN A 2 4.88 26.68 42.10
CA ASN A 2 6.27 26.37 41.76
C ASN A 2 6.90 25.68 42.99
N LEU A 3 6.72 24.38 43.10
CA LEU A 3 7.61 23.54 43.88
C LEU A 3 8.86 23.35 43.01
N ALA A 4 10.00 23.87 43.44
CA ALA A 4 11.30 23.53 42.90
C ALA A 4 11.53 22.03 43.19
N VAL A 5 11.16 21.18 42.26
CA VAL A 5 11.47 19.75 42.32
C VAL A 5 12.91 19.61 41.88
N PRO A 6 13.82 19.06 42.69
CA PRO A 6 15.18 18.83 42.26
C PRO A 6 15.19 17.91 41.02
N ALA A 7 16.06 18.17 40.08
CA ALA A 7 16.22 17.31 38.94
C ALA A 7 16.62 15.90 39.39
N ILE A 8 15.97 14.89 38.86
CA ILE A 8 16.24 13.48 39.17
C ILE A 8 17.12 12.80 38.12
N GLN A 9 17.31 13.46 36.95
CA GLN A 9 18.23 13.05 35.93
C GLN A 9 19.03 14.24 35.40
N GLN A 10 20.29 14.02 35.12
CA GLN A 10 21.16 14.97 34.44
C GLN A 10 21.14 14.71 32.94
N PRO A 11 20.65 15.65 32.11
CA PRO A 11 20.73 15.51 30.67
C PRO A 11 22.16 15.39 30.17
N PRO A 12 22.42 14.67 29.07
CA PRO A 12 23.73 14.64 28.42
C PRO A 12 24.08 16.03 27.85
N SER A 13 25.36 16.34 27.74
CA SER A 13 25.86 17.65 27.26
C SER A 13 25.23 18.07 25.92
N GLN A 14 24.93 17.14 25.04
CA GLN A 14 24.29 17.40 23.75
C GLN A 14 22.88 17.98 23.88
N TRP A 15 22.14 17.60 24.92
CA TRP A 15 20.80 18.15 25.17
C TRP A 15 20.88 19.62 25.57
N PHE A 16 21.80 19.99 26.48
CA PHE A 16 22.01 21.36 26.86
C PHE A 16 22.41 22.25 25.67
N THR A 17 23.30 21.75 24.80
CA THR A 17 23.73 22.46 23.59
C THR A 17 22.54 22.65 22.62
N ALA A 18 21.66 21.66 22.48
CA ALA A 18 20.52 21.75 21.58
C ALA A 18 19.46 22.77 22.05
N HIS A 19 19.44 23.09 23.35
CA HIS A 19 18.49 24.03 23.94
C HIS A 19 19.10 25.39 24.31
N ASP A 20 20.35 25.64 23.89
CA ASP A 20 21.10 26.87 24.16
C ASP A 20 21.24 27.16 25.67
N ILE A 21 21.43 26.10 26.47
CA ILE A 21 21.60 26.13 27.90
C ILE A 21 23.06 25.75 28.24
N GLU A 22 23.71 26.51 29.15
CA GLU A 22 25.03 26.13 29.64
C GLU A 22 24.98 24.76 30.33
N PRO A 23 25.88 23.81 29.99
CA PRO A 23 25.91 22.51 30.63
C PRO A 23 26.11 22.60 32.13
N GLN A 24 25.21 21.98 32.89
CA GLN A 24 25.25 21.93 34.34
C GLN A 24 25.59 20.50 34.79
N ASN A 25 26.37 20.39 35.87
CA ASN A 25 26.80 19.09 36.39
C ASN A 25 26.58 19.00 37.91
N GLY A 26 26.23 17.80 38.37
CA GLY A 26 26.10 17.48 39.81
C GLY A 26 24.74 17.80 40.42
N ASP A 27 24.69 17.80 41.74
CA ASP A 27 23.45 17.83 42.52
C ASP A 27 22.70 19.18 42.49
N GLY A 28 23.24 20.17 41.78
CA GLY A 28 22.73 21.55 41.71
C GLY A 28 22.19 21.96 40.37
N VAL A 29 21.59 21.04 39.59
CA VAL A 29 21.02 21.38 38.26
C VAL A 29 19.84 22.36 38.44
N ASP A 30 19.98 23.57 37.95
CA ASP A 30 18.95 24.61 37.91
C ASP A 30 18.04 24.42 36.69
N THR A 31 16.82 24.00 36.94
CA THR A 31 15.79 23.79 35.90
C THR A 31 14.95 25.03 35.61
N SER A 32 15.21 26.16 36.30
CA SER A 32 14.40 27.38 36.15
C SER A 32 14.47 28.02 34.75
N THR A 33 15.55 27.73 34.00
CA THR A 33 15.79 28.23 32.65
C THR A 33 15.35 27.28 31.54
N TRP A 34 14.85 26.09 31.88
CA TRP A 34 14.45 25.08 30.92
C TRP A 34 13.09 25.42 30.32
N SER A 35 13.01 25.37 28.99
CA SER A 35 11.76 25.60 28.26
C SER A 35 10.89 24.34 28.20
N GLU A 36 11.47 23.16 28.39
CA GLU A 36 10.78 21.87 28.41
C GLU A 36 11.46 20.89 29.37
N ALA A 37 10.73 19.83 29.74
CA ALA A 37 11.29 18.77 30.56
C ALA A 37 12.26 17.90 29.75
N PHE A 38 13.36 17.49 30.36
CA PHE A 38 14.21 16.48 29.77
C PHE A 38 13.48 15.13 29.71
N VAL A 39 13.47 14.52 28.52
CA VAL A 39 12.89 13.19 28.27
C VAL A 39 13.95 12.36 27.54
N GLY A 40 14.48 11.34 28.19
CA GLY A 40 15.50 10.47 27.61
C GLY A 40 16.45 9.86 28.64
N ASP A 41 17.51 9.24 28.14
CA ASP A 41 18.54 8.64 28.97
C ASP A 41 19.53 9.69 29.48
N GLY A 42 19.72 9.71 30.80
CA GLY A 42 20.62 10.61 31.49
C GLY A 42 20.94 10.08 32.88
N ALA A 43 22.10 10.45 33.44
CA ALA A 43 22.51 9.96 34.74
C ALA A 43 21.50 10.35 35.83
N TYR A 44 20.98 9.37 36.57
CA TYR A 44 20.17 9.65 37.75
C TYR A 44 20.99 10.35 38.81
N ILE A 45 20.43 11.42 39.35
CA ILE A 45 21.00 12.25 40.44
C ILE A 45 19.92 12.52 41.49
N ASN A 46 20.32 12.81 42.73
CA ASN A 46 19.40 13.09 43.84
C ASN A 46 18.33 11.98 44.04
N SER A 47 18.63 10.76 43.65
CA SER A 47 17.70 9.64 43.61
C SER A 47 18.12 8.49 44.54
N SER A 48 18.66 8.83 45.70
CA SER A 48 19.10 7.88 46.73
C SER A 48 18.36 8.04 48.05
N SER A 49 18.08 6.93 48.69
CA SER A 49 17.53 6.82 50.03
C SER A 49 18.35 5.83 50.87
N ALA A 50 17.95 5.59 52.14
CA ALA A 50 18.61 4.59 52.99
C ALA A 50 18.45 3.14 52.45
N SER A 51 17.42 2.86 51.66
CA SER A 51 17.06 1.50 51.21
C SER A 51 17.13 1.29 49.69
N LEU A 52 17.28 2.39 48.93
CA LEU A 52 17.31 2.34 47.45
C LEU A 52 18.18 3.46 46.89
N SER A 53 18.97 3.20 45.87
CA SER A 53 19.68 4.22 45.08
C SER A 53 19.53 3.94 43.60
N LEU A 54 19.18 4.98 42.85
CA LEU A 54 19.22 4.99 41.40
C LEU A 54 20.40 5.83 40.86
N ASP A 55 21.08 6.57 41.75
CA ASP A 55 22.17 7.49 41.37
C ASP A 55 23.27 6.73 40.60
N GLY A 56 23.66 7.32 39.45
CA GLY A 56 24.68 6.75 38.56
C GLY A 56 24.17 5.80 37.52
N LEU A 57 22.91 5.33 37.57
CA LEU A 57 22.26 4.68 36.44
C LEU A 57 22.06 5.70 35.32
N VAL A 58 22.14 5.29 34.06
CA VAL A 58 22.03 6.17 32.89
C VAL A 58 20.76 5.90 32.09
N GLU A 59 20.42 4.64 31.88
CA GLU A 59 19.24 4.26 31.10
C GLU A 59 17.97 4.31 31.94
N VAL A 60 16.94 4.98 31.43
CA VAL A 60 15.62 5.10 32.09
C VAL A 60 15.05 3.73 32.44
N HIS A 61 15.18 2.78 31.54
CA HIS A 61 14.60 1.45 31.74
C HIS A 61 15.31 0.67 32.87
N GLU A 62 16.61 0.88 33.12
CA GLU A 62 17.32 0.29 34.25
C GLU A 62 16.82 0.87 35.57
N GLY A 63 16.63 2.20 35.62
CA GLY A 63 16.05 2.87 36.80
C GLY A 63 14.64 2.35 37.11
N VAL A 64 13.80 2.19 36.12
CA VAL A 64 12.44 1.61 36.25
C VAL A 64 12.50 0.18 36.79
N LYS A 65 13.43 -0.65 36.28
CA LYS A 65 13.59 -2.04 36.73
C LYS A 65 14.01 -2.11 38.20
N VAL A 66 15.00 -1.33 38.58
CA VAL A 66 15.50 -1.29 39.97
C VAL A 66 14.40 -0.81 40.93
N MET A 67 13.64 0.23 40.54
CA MET A 67 12.52 0.73 41.33
C MET A 67 11.40 -0.30 41.48
N ASN A 68 11.01 -0.96 40.38
CA ASN A 68 9.96 -1.98 40.40
C ASN A 68 10.34 -3.15 41.31
N THR A 69 11.58 -3.63 41.22
CA THR A 69 12.10 -4.69 42.10
C THR A 69 12.02 -4.28 43.55
N TRP A 70 12.44 -3.06 43.87
CA TRP A 70 12.37 -2.56 45.26
C TRP A 70 10.93 -2.45 45.78
N LEU A 71 9.98 -1.98 44.91
CA LEU A 71 8.56 -1.88 45.27
C LEU A 71 7.95 -3.25 45.57
N GLU A 72 8.30 -4.27 44.79
CA GLU A 72 7.85 -5.66 44.98
C GLU A 72 8.44 -6.28 46.21
N GLU A 73 9.74 -6.12 46.47
CA GLU A 73 10.43 -6.65 47.66
C GLU A 73 9.93 -6.02 48.96
N ASN A 74 9.34 -4.82 48.92
CA ASN A 74 8.81 -4.13 50.08
C ASN A 74 7.26 -4.16 50.18
N ASP A 75 6.60 -5.00 49.38
CA ASP A 75 5.14 -5.16 49.33
C ASP A 75 4.36 -3.83 49.14
N CYS A 76 4.96 -2.84 48.44
CA CYS A 76 4.33 -1.53 48.21
C CYS A 76 3.99 -1.27 46.72
N GLY A 77 4.25 -2.19 45.85
CA GLY A 77 3.90 -2.12 44.42
C GLY A 77 4.06 -3.43 43.72
N LEU A 78 3.52 -3.49 42.48
CA LEU A 78 3.66 -4.61 41.57
C LEU A 78 3.99 -4.06 40.18
N ALA A 79 5.01 -4.61 39.55
CA ALA A 79 5.34 -4.25 38.19
C ALA A 79 4.19 -4.65 37.24
N THR A 80 3.67 -3.69 36.49
CA THR A 80 2.61 -3.94 35.51
C THR A 80 2.98 -3.42 34.15
N VAL A 81 2.54 -4.12 33.12
CA VAL A 81 2.69 -3.69 31.72
C VAL A 81 1.38 -3.07 31.27
N ASN A 82 1.38 -1.78 31.04
CA ASN A 82 0.24 -1.09 30.45
C ASN A 82 0.38 -1.08 28.92
N PHE A 83 -0.56 -1.73 28.25
CA PHE A 83 -0.62 -1.69 26.79
C PHE A 83 -1.22 -0.37 26.33
N LYS A 84 -0.66 0.22 25.26
CA LYS A 84 -1.20 1.45 24.64
C LYS A 84 -2.53 1.22 23.93
N LEU A 85 -2.85 -0.04 23.57
CA LEU A 85 -4.13 -0.41 23.03
C LEU A 85 -5.21 -0.31 24.12
N ARG A 86 -6.31 0.36 23.78
CA ARG A 86 -7.51 0.35 24.62
C ARG A 86 -8.14 -1.02 24.62
N ASP A 87 -8.87 -1.36 25.68
CA ASP A 87 -9.67 -2.57 25.73
C ASP A 87 -10.61 -2.64 24.52
N TRP A 88 -10.67 -3.80 23.93
CA TRP A 88 -11.46 -4.01 22.74
C TRP A 88 -12.87 -4.46 23.12
N LEU A 89 -13.86 -3.62 22.84
CA LEU A 89 -15.26 -3.98 22.98
C LEU A 89 -15.65 -4.94 21.88
N PHE A 90 -15.58 -6.23 22.17
CA PHE A 90 -15.72 -7.33 21.19
C PHE A 90 -17.17 -7.78 21.01
N SER A 91 -18.17 -6.93 21.20
CA SER A 91 -19.58 -7.25 20.99
C SER A 91 -20.33 -6.13 20.27
N ARG A 92 -21.37 -6.51 19.52
CA ARG A 92 -22.22 -5.58 18.77
C ARG A 92 -23.68 -6.00 18.87
N GLN A 93 -24.57 -5.06 19.07
CA GLN A 93 -26.03 -5.20 19.06
C GLN A 93 -26.54 -5.21 17.62
N ARG A 94 -26.10 -6.20 16.83
CA ARG A 94 -26.47 -6.35 15.41
C ARG A 94 -26.90 -7.77 15.12
N TYR A 95 -27.58 -7.96 13.98
CA TYR A 95 -27.89 -9.29 13.48
C TYR A 95 -26.71 -9.89 12.70
N TRP A 96 -26.16 -9.13 11.74
CA TRP A 96 -25.05 -9.58 10.91
C TRP A 96 -23.72 -9.53 11.67
N GLY A 97 -23.16 -10.71 11.91
CA GLY A 97 -21.90 -10.95 12.60
C GLY A 97 -21.83 -12.39 13.09
N GLU A 98 -20.66 -12.83 13.51
CA GLU A 98 -20.45 -14.17 14.08
C GLU A 98 -21.08 -14.24 15.47
N PRO A 99 -21.98 -15.22 15.74
CA PRO A 99 -22.54 -15.44 17.07
C PRO A 99 -21.46 -15.90 18.05
N PHE A 100 -21.58 -15.52 19.30
CA PHE A 100 -20.70 -16.04 20.34
C PHE A 100 -21.10 -17.48 20.71
N PRO A 101 -20.14 -18.40 20.82
CA PRO A 101 -20.39 -19.75 21.33
C PRO A 101 -20.50 -19.78 22.86
N ILE A 102 -21.32 -18.88 23.40
CA ILE A 102 -21.48 -18.64 24.85
C ILE A 102 -22.96 -18.68 25.18
N VAL A 103 -23.29 -19.32 26.29
CA VAL A 103 -24.60 -19.30 26.93
C VAL A 103 -24.47 -18.85 28.37
N TYR A 104 -25.53 -18.33 28.94
CA TYR A 104 -25.62 -17.95 30.36
C TYR A 104 -26.50 -18.93 31.10
N ASP A 105 -26.05 -19.37 32.25
CA ASP A 105 -26.82 -20.22 33.15
C ASP A 105 -27.90 -19.45 33.93
N GLU A 106 -28.56 -20.12 34.90
CA GLU A 106 -29.62 -19.51 35.74
C GLU A 106 -29.08 -18.40 36.66
N ASP A 107 -27.79 -18.41 36.98
CA ASP A 107 -27.10 -17.42 37.78
C ASP A 107 -26.39 -16.34 36.95
N ASP A 108 -26.72 -16.24 35.65
CA ASP A 108 -26.13 -15.32 34.68
C ASP A 108 -24.60 -15.49 34.48
N GLN A 109 -24.08 -16.70 34.78
CA GLN A 109 -22.68 -16.97 34.56
C GLN A 109 -22.46 -17.43 33.11
N PRO A 110 -21.41 -16.90 32.41
CA PRO A 110 -21.10 -17.29 31.06
C PRO A 110 -20.49 -18.70 31.02
N VAL A 111 -21.02 -19.56 30.14
CA VAL A 111 -20.56 -20.93 29.92
C VAL A 111 -20.27 -21.10 28.42
N SER A 112 -19.08 -21.61 28.07
CA SER A 112 -18.71 -21.90 26.68
C SER A 112 -19.44 -23.15 26.17
N LEU A 113 -19.89 -23.12 24.94
CA LEU A 113 -20.42 -24.31 24.26
C LEU A 113 -19.26 -25.26 23.89
N PRO A 114 -19.45 -26.60 24.01
CA PRO A 114 -18.48 -27.57 23.54
C PRO A 114 -18.42 -27.58 22.02
N ASP A 115 -17.29 -28.00 21.45
CA ASP A 115 -17.06 -28.05 19.99
C ASP A 115 -18.13 -28.84 19.23
N SER A 116 -18.68 -29.87 19.85
CA SER A 116 -19.78 -30.69 19.25
C SER A 116 -21.07 -29.92 19.01
N MET A 117 -21.23 -28.72 19.60
CA MET A 117 -22.40 -27.85 19.42
C MET A 117 -22.11 -26.67 18.48
N LEU A 118 -20.96 -26.64 17.83
CA LEU A 118 -20.58 -25.63 16.84
C LEU A 118 -20.87 -26.12 15.40
N PRO A 119 -21.18 -25.22 14.48
CA PRO A 119 -21.27 -23.76 14.64
C PRO A 119 -22.60 -23.30 15.25
N VAL A 120 -22.61 -22.16 15.94
CA VAL A 120 -23.84 -21.47 16.34
C VAL A 120 -24.37 -20.72 15.13
N LEU A 121 -25.55 -21.10 14.66
CA LEU A 121 -26.19 -20.46 13.51
C LEU A 121 -27.13 -19.33 13.95
N LEU A 122 -27.19 -18.26 13.15
CA LEU A 122 -28.14 -17.18 13.37
C LEU A 122 -29.58 -17.63 13.09
N PRO A 123 -30.57 -17.20 13.88
CA PRO A 123 -31.98 -17.52 13.64
C PRO A 123 -32.49 -16.70 12.44
N GLN A 124 -33.52 -17.22 11.77
CA GLN A 124 -34.25 -16.44 10.77
C GLN A 124 -35.08 -15.36 11.48
N LEU A 125 -34.97 -14.11 11.05
CA LEU A 125 -35.74 -12.97 11.53
C LEU A 125 -36.43 -12.28 10.36
N GLU A 126 -37.63 -11.74 10.60
CA GLU A 126 -38.36 -10.94 9.61
C GLU A 126 -37.79 -9.50 9.47
N ASP A 127 -37.22 -8.96 10.57
CA ASP A 127 -36.62 -7.62 10.60
C ASP A 127 -35.28 -7.65 11.34
N PHE A 128 -34.24 -7.09 10.72
CA PHE A 128 -32.87 -7.06 11.23
C PHE A 128 -32.50 -5.73 11.90
N LYS A 129 -33.42 -4.76 11.96
CA LYS A 129 -33.17 -3.46 12.58
C LYS A 129 -33.15 -3.58 14.10
N PRO A 130 -32.33 -2.80 14.82
CA PRO A 130 -32.47 -2.65 16.25
C PRO A 130 -33.89 -2.19 16.61
N GLN A 131 -34.41 -2.64 17.74
CA GLN A 131 -35.71 -2.18 18.22
C GLN A 131 -35.58 -0.71 18.61
N ALA A 132 -36.51 0.13 18.13
CA ALA A 132 -36.58 1.52 18.55
C ALA A 132 -36.97 1.56 20.04
N LEU A 133 -36.26 2.34 20.81
CA LEU A 133 -36.62 2.62 22.20
C LEU A 133 -37.89 3.45 22.25
N ASP A 134 -38.83 3.11 23.14
CA ASP A 134 -39.92 4.02 23.47
C ASP A 134 -39.33 5.20 24.25
N PRO A 135 -39.57 6.47 23.83
CA PRO A 135 -39.04 7.62 24.54
C PRO A 135 -39.51 7.74 26.02
N ASN A 136 -40.56 7.01 26.36
CA ASN A 136 -41.10 6.97 27.72
C ASN A 136 -40.64 5.76 28.56
N ASP A 137 -39.79 4.90 27.97
CA ASP A 137 -39.26 3.73 28.65
C ASP A 137 -38.03 4.13 29.48
N GLU A 138 -37.94 3.63 30.71
CA GLU A 138 -36.78 3.82 31.58
C GLU A 138 -35.55 3.02 31.11
N VAL A 139 -35.74 2.07 30.20
CA VAL A 139 -34.68 1.25 29.60
C VAL A 139 -34.00 2.02 28.48
N THR A 140 -32.74 2.38 28.68
CA THR A 140 -31.95 3.18 27.73
C THR A 140 -31.07 2.33 26.79
N ASP A 141 -30.95 1.03 27.03
CA ASP A 141 -30.08 0.15 26.25
C ASP A 141 -30.80 -0.38 25.01
N PRO A 142 -30.18 -0.30 23.83
CA PRO A 142 -30.77 -0.81 22.61
C PRO A 142 -30.90 -2.33 22.66
N ILE A 143 -32.08 -2.84 22.35
CA ILE A 143 -32.37 -4.29 22.33
C ILE A 143 -31.79 -4.89 21.04
N PRO A 144 -30.84 -5.84 21.14
CA PRO A 144 -30.26 -6.49 19.98
C PRO A 144 -31.32 -7.24 19.15
N PRO A 145 -31.19 -7.29 17.80
CA PRO A 145 -32.13 -8.01 16.95
C PRO A 145 -32.31 -9.49 17.35
N LEU A 146 -31.26 -10.15 17.79
CA LEU A 146 -31.30 -11.57 18.20
C LEU A 146 -32.19 -11.84 19.41
N ALA A 147 -32.41 -10.83 20.26
CA ALA A 147 -33.32 -10.93 21.42
C ALA A 147 -34.78 -11.22 21.02
N ARG A 148 -35.17 -10.93 19.75
CA ARG A 148 -36.52 -11.18 19.24
C ARG A 148 -36.85 -12.66 19.02
N SER A 149 -35.83 -13.49 18.81
CA SER A 149 -36.01 -14.94 18.64
C SER A 149 -35.92 -15.63 19.99
N THR A 150 -37.05 -15.70 20.72
CA THR A 150 -37.10 -16.35 22.03
C THR A 150 -36.72 -17.83 21.96
N GLU A 151 -37.16 -18.54 20.93
CA GLU A 151 -36.84 -19.96 20.73
C GLU A 151 -35.35 -20.20 20.48
N TRP A 152 -34.66 -19.26 19.82
CA TRP A 152 -33.21 -19.32 19.63
C TRP A 152 -32.46 -18.91 20.87
N ARG A 153 -32.94 -17.91 21.59
CA ARG A 153 -32.32 -17.37 22.79
C ARG A 153 -32.41 -18.29 23.98
N GLU A 154 -33.62 -18.82 24.27
CA GLU A 154 -33.88 -19.67 25.42
C GLU A 154 -33.74 -21.14 25.00
N VAL A 155 -32.72 -21.83 25.49
CA VAL A 155 -32.39 -23.19 25.07
C VAL A 155 -32.25 -24.13 26.27
N VAL A 156 -32.53 -25.43 26.04
CA VAL A 156 -32.22 -26.46 27.02
C VAL A 156 -31.07 -27.28 26.45
N LEU A 157 -29.93 -27.27 27.13
CA LEU A 157 -28.70 -27.94 26.70
C LEU A 157 -28.21 -28.89 27.80
N ASP A 158 -27.57 -29.98 27.40
CA ASP A 158 -26.78 -30.84 28.28
C ASP A 158 -25.29 -30.55 28.02
N LEU A 159 -24.66 -29.88 28.95
CA LEU A 159 -23.23 -29.51 28.87
C LEU A 159 -22.33 -30.48 29.66
N GLY A 160 -22.89 -31.68 30.04
CA GLY A 160 -22.15 -32.73 30.73
C GLY A 160 -22.67 -33.06 32.12
N ASP A 161 -23.64 -32.29 32.61
CA ASP A 161 -24.24 -32.46 33.94
C ASP A 161 -25.81 -32.56 33.90
N GLY A 162 -26.33 -32.97 32.75
CA GLY A 162 -27.74 -33.12 32.44
C GLY A 162 -28.40 -31.88 31.82
N PRO A 163 -29.61 -32.03 31.27
CA PRO A 163 -30.32 -30.96 30.60
C PRO A 163 -30.66 -29.81 31.56
N LYS A 164 -30.21 -28.61 31.26
CA LYS A 164 -30.48 -27.36 32.00
C LYS A 164 -30.91 -26.25 31.06
N LYS A 165 -31.58 -25.24 31.60
CA LYS A 165 -31.96 -24.03 30.85
C LYS A 165 -30.79 -23.09 30.77
N TYR A 166 -30.58 -22.54 29.57
CA TYR A 166 -29.55 -21.52 29.28
C TYR A 166 -30.13 -20.43 28.39
N ARG A 167 -29.51 -19.26 28.45
CA ARG A 167 -29.75 -18.15 27.52
C ARG A 167 -28.54 -17.96 26.62
N ARG A 168 -28.74 -17.93 25.29
CA ARG A 168 -27.65 -17.59 24.36
C ARG A 168 -27.28 -16.13 24.47
N GLU A 169 -26.00 -15.83 24.23
CA GLU A 169 -25.56 -14.46 23.99
C GLU A 169 -26.28 -13.90 22.77
N ILE A 170 -26.90 -12.71 22.95
CA ILE A 170 -27.71 -12.04 21.92
C ILE A 170 -26.95 -10.97 21.14
N ASN A 171 -25.73 -10.68 21.52
CA ASN A 171 -24.80 -9.85 20.73
C ASN A 171 -24.04 -10.74 19.73
N VAL A 172 -23.49 -10.12 18.71
CA VAL A 172 -22.58 -10.77 17.78
C VAL A 172 -21.19 -10.17 17.90
N MET A 173 -20.18 -10.87 17.41
CA MET A 173 -18.84 -10.34 17.27
C MET A 173 -18.84 -9.15 16.31
N PRO A 174 -17.87 -8.21 16.40
CA PRO A 174 -17.75 -7.14 15.42
C PRO A 174 -17.44 -7.72 14.04
N GLN A 175 -17.86 -7.03 13.00
CA GLN A 175 -17.62 -7.42 11.59
C GLN A 175 -16.14 -7.73 11.27
N TRP A 176 -15.22 -7.12 12.01
CA TRP A 176 -13.78 -7.36 11.86
C TRP A 176 -13.34 -8.75 12.35
N ALA A 177 -14.13 -9.42 13.17
CA ALA A 177 -13.82 -10.78 13.62
C ALA A 177 -13.80 -11.77 12.46
N GLY A 178 -14.78 -11.72 11.56
CA GLY A 178 -14.80 -12.55 10.35
C GLY A 178 -13.72 -12.17 9.35
N SER A 179 -13.45 -10.87 9.18
CA SER A 179 -12.41 -10.42 8.26
C SER A 179 -10.97 -10.62 8.75
N CYS A 180 -10.78 -11.00 10.02
CA CYS A 180 -9.45 -11.19 10.61
C CYS A 180 -8.69 -12.41 10.08
N TRP A 181 -9.35 -13.34 9.42
CA TRP A 181 -8.78 -14.63 9.02
C TRP A 181 -9.27 -15.11 7.64
N TYR A 182 -9.92 -14.25 6.86
CA TYR A 182 -10.47 -14.62 5.56
C TYR A 182 -9.38 -15.06 4.58
N GLU A 183 -8.19 -14.46 4.65
CA GLU A 183 -7.02 -14.80 3.84
C GLU A 183 -6.54 -16.23 4.07
N LEU A 184 -6.70 -16.74 5.29
CA LEU A 184 -6.40 -18.13 5.63
C LEU A 184 -7.49 -19.06 5.08
N ARG A 185 -8.77 -18.69 5.25
CA ARG A 185 -9.89 -19.50 4.77
C ARG A 185 -9.94 -19.61 3.26
N TYR A 186 -9.46 -18.60 2.52
CA TYR A 186 -9.36 -18.65 1.06
C TYR A 186 -8.49 -19.79 0.54
N LEU A 187 -7.52 -20.24 1.32
CA LEU A 187 -6.60 -21.30 0.92
C LEU A 187 -7.30 -22.66 0.86
N ASP A 188 -8.33 -22.85 1.69
CA ASP A 188 -9.04 -24.13 1.82
C ASP A 188 -10.52 -23.95 2.20
N PRO A 189 -11.33 -23.31 1.32
CA PRO A 189 -12.67 -22.83 1.67
C PRO A 189 -13.70 -23.93 1.89
N THR A 190 -13.45 -25.15 1.43
CA THR A 190 -14.38 -26.29 1.52
C THR A 190 -14.06 -27.26 2.63
N ASN A 191 -12.98 -27.05 3.36
CA ASN A 191 -12.57 -27.90 4.48
C ASN A 191 -13.61 -27.81 5.62
N THR A 192 -14.07 -28.96 6.09
CA THR A 192 -15.08 -29.04 7.17
C THR A 192 -14.48 -29.42 8.53
N GLU A 193 -13.21 -29.82 8.57
CA GLU A 193 -12.53 -30.24 9.79
C GLU A 193 -11.62 -29.15 10.35
N PHE A 194 -10.96 -28.40 9.46
CA PHE A 194 -10.05 -27.30 9.81
C PHE A 194 -10.50 -26.02 9.12
N PHE A 195 -10.14 -24.88 9.69
CA PHE A 195 -10.34 -23.59 9.00
C PHE A 195 -9.41 -23.44 7.78
N VAL A 196 -8.27 -24.13 7.80
CA VAL A 196 -7.35 -24.37 6.68
C VAL A 196 -6.54 -25.64 6.99
N ASP A 197 -6.29 -26.50 6.01
CA ASP A 197 -5.37 -27.64 6.16
C ASP A 197 -3.95 -27.14 6.50
N PRO A 198 -3.30 -27.67 7.54
CA PRO A 198 -1.97 -27.21 7.94
C PRO A 198 -0.88 -27.32 6.86
N ALA A 199 -0.99 -28.30 5.94
CA ALA A 199 -0.01 -28.42 4.86
C ALA A 199 -0.25 -27.36 3.78
N VAL A 200 -1.51 -27.03 3.51
CA VAL A 200 -1.91 -25.94 2.59
C VAL A 200 -1.49 -24.60 3.16
N GLU A 201 -1.77 -24.35 4.45
CA GLU A 201 -1.34 -23.13 5.14
C GLU A 201 0.19 -22.98 5.07
N LYS A 202 0.93 -24.01 5.45
CA LYS A 202 2.40 -23.97 5.44
C LYS A 202 2.97 -23.71 4.05
N TYR A 203 2.34 -24.25 3.01
CA TYR A 203 2.77 -24.02 1.63
C TYR A 203 2.59 -22.56 1.20
N TRP A 204 1.43 -21.95 1.51
CA TRP A 204 1.10 -20.61 1.06
C TRP A 204 1.53 -19.48 2.00
N MET A 205 1.52 -19.73 3.31
CA MET A 205 1.74 -18.72 4.34
C MET A 205 3.03 -18.94 5.14
N GLY A 206 3.66 -20.08 4.98
CA GLY A 206 4.89 -20.40 5.71
C GLY A 206 6.07 -19.53 5.29
N PRO A 207 7.09 -19.37 6.17
CA PRO A 207 8.33 -18.69 5.83
C PRO A 207 9.03 -19.38 4.65
N ALA A 208 9.55 -18.60 3.70
CA ALA A 208 10.39 -19.13 2.64
C ALA A 208 11.68 -19.73 3.22
N ASP A 209 12.20 -20.80 2.61
CA ASP A 209 13.47 -21.45 2.96
C ASP A 209 13.57 -21.94 4.41
N GLY A 210 12.44 -22.34 5.00
CA GLY A 210 12.40 -22.94 6.34
C GLY A 210 12.62 -21.96 7.50
N GLY A 211 12.50 -20.65 7.25
CA GLY A 211 12.49 -19.64 8.31
C GLY A 211 13.87 -19.32 8.91
N ASP A 212 14.96 -19.56 8.18
CA ASP A 212 16.33 -19.27 8.65
C ASP A 212 16.65 -17.75 8.69
N GLY A 213 15.70 -16.91 8.31
CA GLY A 213 15.82 -15.45 8.32
C GLY A 213 16.77 -14.86 7.27
N LYS A 214 17.40 -15.70 6.44
CA LYS A 214 18.39 -15.21 5.46
C LYS A 214 17.76 -14.50 4.28
N THR A 215 16.54 -14.89 3.91
CA THR A 215 15.78 -14.22 2.83
C THR A 215 14.96 -13.04 3.33
N GLY A 216 14.81 -12.88 4.65
CA GLY A 216 13.94 -11.87 5.26
C GLY A 216 12.44 -12.14 5.08
N HIS A 217 12.04 -13.28 4.49
CA HIS A 217 10.64 -13.64 4.29
C HIS A 217 10.13 -14.41 5.50
N THR A 218 9.37 -13.75 6.36
CA THR A 218 8.83 -14.29 7.62
C THR A 218 7.56 -15.12 7.44
N GLY A 219 7.10 -15.33 6.21
CA GLY A 219 5.80 -15.90 5.89
C GLY A 219 4.69 -14.84 5.82
N GLY A 220 3.44 -15.29 5.77
CA GLY A 220 2.26 -14.46 5.55
C GLY A 220 1.97 -14.22 4.07
N VAL A 221 0.90 -13.47 3.78
CA VAL A 221 0.51 -13.09 2.41
C VAL A 221 1.62 -12.25 1.78
N ASP A 222 2.12 -12.65 0.60
CA ASP A 222 3.25 -12.01 -0.08
C ASP A 222 3.03 -10.51 -0.35
N LEU A 223 1.83 -10.14 -0.81
CA LEU A 223 1.44 -8.77 -1.08
C LEU A 223 0.00 -8.53 -0.64
N TYR A 224 -0.21 -7.58 0.25
CA TYR A 224 -1.51 -7.15 0.73
C TYR A 224 -1.74 -5.68 0.39
N VAL A 225 -2.75 -5.40 -0.43
CA VAL A 225 -3.06 -4.06 -0.93
C VAL A 225 -4.36 -3.57 -0.32
N GLY A 226 -4.35 -2.39 0.30
CA GLY A 226 -5.55 -1.81 0.90
C GLY A 226 -5.36 -0.37 1.35
N GLY A 227 -6.49 0.34 1.56
CA GLY A 227 -6.49 1.73 1.98
C GLY A 227 -5.89 1.93 3.37
N VAL A 228 -5.25 3.07 3.56
CA VAL A 228 -4.58 3.43 4.83
C VAL A 228 -5.54 3.51 6.02
N GLU A 229 -6.84 3.71 5.78
CA GLU A 229 -7.90 3.72 6.81
C GLU A 229 -7.98 2.39 7.58
N HIS A 230 -7.53 1.29 6.98
CA HIS A 230 -7.51 -0.02 7.60
C HIS A 230 -6.34 -0.24 8.57
N ALA A 231 -5.38 0.70 8.63
CA ALA A 231 -4.23 0.60 9.53
C ALA A 231 -4.64 0.52 11.02
N VAL A 232 -5.72 1.20 11.39
CA VAL A 232 -6.27 1.20 12.77
C VAL A 232 -7.53 0.36 12.94
N LEU A 233 -7.97 -0.34 11.90
CA LEU A 233 -9.16 -1.19 11.87
C LEU A 233 -8.76 -2.63 11.53
N HIS A 234 -9.07 -3.09 10.32
CA HIS A 234 -8.85 -4.46 9.88
C HIS A 234 -7.42 -4.97 10.12
N LEU A 235 -6.39 -4.19 9.81
CA LEU A 235 -5.00 -4.64 9.92
C LEU A 235 -4.57 -4.91 11.37
N LEU A 236 -5.04 -4.12 12.36
CA LEU A 236 -4.77 -4.40 13.77
C LEU A 236 -5.44 -5.69 14.22
N TYR A 237 -6.70 -5.88 13.85
CA TYR A 237 -7.45 -7.07 14.23
C TYR A 237 -6.89 -8.33 13.57
N ALA A 238 -6.62 -8.27 12.26
CA ALA A 238 -6.03 -9.39 11.53
C ALA A 238 -4.67 -9.79 12.12
N ARG A 239 -3.79 -8.83 12.40
CA ARG A 239 -2.49 -9.11 13.00
C ARG A 239 -2.59 -9.68 14.40
N PHE A 240 -3.48 -9.15 15.25
CA PHE A 240 -3.70 -9.68 16.59
C PHE A 240 -4.23 -11.10 16.54
N TRP A 241 -5.25 -11.35 15.70
CA TRP A 241 -5.86 -12.67 15.52
C TRP A 241 -4.85 -13.70 15.00
N HIS A 242 -4.07 -13.32 14.00
CA HIS A 242 -3.02 -14.15 13.44
C HIS A 242 -1.97 -14.56 14.48
N LYS A 243 -1.53 -13.61 15.33
CA LYS A 243 -0.58 -13.89 16.41
C LYS A 243 -1.15 -14.85 17.45
N VAL A 244 -2.43 -14.71 17.81
CA VAL A 244 -3.09 -15.66 18.71
C VAL A 244 -3.14 -17.06 18.10
N LEU A 245 -3.50 -17.19 16.81
CA LEU A 245 -3.50 -18.48 16.11
C LEU A 245 -2.10 -19.08 15.99
N PHE A 246 -1.09 -18.25 15.79
CA PHE A 246 0.32 -18.69 15.78
C PHE A 246 0.76 -19.18 17.18
N ASP A 247 0.45 -18.44 18.24
CA ASP A 247 0.80 -18.82 19.62
C ASP A 247 0.11 -20.13 20.05
N LEU A 248 -1.09 -20.39 19.51
CA LEU A 248 -1.82 -21.65 19.70
C LEU A 248 -1.31 -22.81 18.82
N GLY A 249 -0.36 -22.54 17.91
CA GLY A 249 0.25 -23.55 17.03
C GLY A 249 -0.58 -23.92 15.79
N HIS A 250 -1.55 -23.09 15.42
CA HIS A 250 -2.40 -23.32 14.23
C HIS A 250 -1.78 -22.75 12.94
N LEU A 251 -0.81 -21.85 13.03
CA LEU A 251 -0.18 -21.18 11.89
C LEU A 251 1.33 -21.35 11.90
N SER A 252 1.93 -21.36 10.72
CA SER A 252 3.36 -21.51 10.52
C SER A 252 4.13 -20.18 10.47
N SER A 253 3.44 -19.05 10.25
CA SER A 253 4.02 -17.72 10.23
C SER A 253 3.54 -16.87 11.40
N SER A 254 4.43 -16.00 11.94
CA SER A 254 4.10 -15.10 13.06
C SER A 254 3.49 -13.77 12.64
N GLU A 255 3.47 -13.46 11.33
CA GLU A 255 2.90 -12.24 10.76
C GLU A 255 1.95 -12.58 9.61
N PRO A 256 0.78 -11.92 9.52
CA PRO A 256 -0.22 -12.22 8.49
C PRO A 256 0.19 -11.76 7.10
N PHE A 257 0.98 -10.69 7.00
CA PHE A 257 1.32 -10.03 5.75
C PHE A 257 2.82 -9.80 5.65
N HIS A 258 3.45 -10.30 4.57
CA HIS A 258 4.86 -10.05 4.31
C HIS A 258 5.10 -8.62 3.84
N ARG A 259 4.30 -8.16 2.88
CA ARG A 259 4.36 -6.80 2.34
C ARG A 259 2.98 -6.16 2.31
N LEU A 260 2.82 -5.05 3.02
CA LEU A 260 1.65 -4.19 2.94
C LEU A 260 1.92 -3.03 1.99
N PHE A 261 0.98 -2.76 1.09
CA PHE A 261 1.01 -1.60 0.22
C PHE A 261 -0.29 -0.81 0.35
N ASN A 262 -0.18 0.47 0.75
CA ASN A 262 -1.32 1.37 0.80
C ASN A 262 -1.37 2.24 -0.46
N GLN A 263 -2.45 2.11 -1.23
CA GLN A 263 -2.70 3.01 -2.35
C GLN A 263 -3.18 4.38 -1.86
N GLY A 264 -2.87 5.41 -2.66
CA GLY A 264 -3.37 6.76 -2.44
C GLY A 264 -4.86 6.89 -2.73
N TYR A 265 -5.48 7.97 -2.24
CA TYR A 265 -6.88 8.25 -2.51
C TYR A 265 -7.07 8.89 -3.88
N ILE A 266 -8.12 8.49 -4.58
CA ILE A 266 -8.67 9.27 -5.67
C ILE A 266 -9.63 10.27 -5.06
N GLN A 267 -9.30 11.55 -5.23
CA GLN A 267 -10.02 12.69 -4.66
C GLN A 267 -10.72 13.47 -5.78
N ALA A 268 -11.61 14.38 -5.42
CA ALA A 268 -12.28 15.22 -6.39
C ALA A 268 -12.44 16.65 -5.88
N PHE A 269 -12.63 17.58 -6.82
CA PHE A 269 -13.05 18.92 -6.46
C PHE A 269 -14.54 18.91 -6.16
N ALA A 270 -14.91 19.54 -5.04
CA ALA A 270 -16.28 19.88 -4.69
C ALA A 270 -16.46 21.38 -4.85
N TYR A 271 -17.69 21.81 -5.12
CA TYR A 271 -18.01 23.21 -5.31
C TYR A 271 -19.16 23.60 -4.40
N ARG A 272 -19.07 24.81 -3.82
CA ARG A 272 -20.11 25.35 -2.94
C ARG A 272 -20.62 26.68 -3.45
N ASP A 273 -21.95 26.83 -3.40
CA ASP A 273 -22.60 28.13 -3.67
C ASP A 273 -22.25 29.17 -2.59
N PRO A 274 -22.60 30.46 -2.77
CA PRO A 274 -22.36 31.50 -1.77
C PRO A 274 -22.99 31.23 -0.39
N ARG A 275 -23.97 30.33 -0.32
CA ARG A 275 -24.63 29.91 0.92
C ARG A 275 -23.93 28.70 1.58
N GLY A 276 -22.82 28.21 0.99
CA GLY A 276 -22.07 27.05 1.46
C GLY A 276 -22.71 25.71 1.10
N GLN A 277 -23.75 25.67 0.25
CA GLN A 277 -24.38 24.43 -0.16
C GLN A 277 -23.59 23.77 -1.30
N PRO A 278 -23.35 22.44 -1.26
CA PRO A 278 -22.67 21.73 -2.33
C PRO A 278 -23.52 21.71 -3.60
N VAL A 279 -22.89 22.06 -4.74
CA VAL A 279 -23.49 22.00 -6.08
C VAL A 279 -22.90 20.86 -6.88
N THR A 280 -23.60 20.40 -7.91
CA THR A 280 -23.18 19.29 -8.76
C THR A 280 -21.92 19.68 -9.55
N SER A 281 -20.84 18.94 -9.36
CA SER A 281 -19.53 19.28 -9.94
C SER A 281 -19.51 19.24 -11.48
N THR A 282 -20.32 18.38 -12.10
CA THR A 282 -20.47 18.29 -13.56
C THR A 282 -21.10 19.51 -14.21
N ASP A 283 -21.87 20.26 -13.45
CA ASP A 283 -22.62 21.43 -13.95
C ASP A 283 -21.87 22.75 -13.70
N VAL A 284 -20.65 22.67 -13.16
CA VAL A 284 -19.82 23.84 -12.90
C VAL A 284 -18.98 24.17 -14.12
N GLU A 285 -19.04 25.42 -14.53
CA GLU A 285 -18.24 25.96 -15.62
C GLU A 285 -17.00 26.68 -15.08
N GLU A 286 -15.84 26.39 -15.67
CA GLU A 286 -14.62 27.16 -15.41
C GLU A 286 -14.51 28.31 -16.43
N ARG A 287 -14.35 29.54 -15.91
CA ARG A 287 -14.20 30.77 -16.72
C ARG A 287 -13.02 31.57 -16.15
N ASP A 288 -11.94 31.68 -16.90
CA ASP A 288 -10.76 32.48 -16.53
C ASP A 288 -10.21 32.18 -15.12
N GLY A 289 -10.23 30.90 -14.69
CA GLY A 289 -9.74 30.47 -13.40
C GLY A 289 -10.71 30.65 -12.23
N THR A 290 -11.94 31.10 -12.51
CA THR A 290 -13.09 31.14 -11.58
C THR A 290 -14.10 30.06 -11.95
N TYR A 291 -14.94 29.67 -11.01
CA TYR A 291 -15.89 28.56 -11.17
C TYR A 291 -17.30 29.08 -11.00
N TRP A 292 -18.21 28.69 -11.89
CA TRP A 292 -19.57 29.22 -11.99
C TRP A 292 -20.58 28.08 -12.03
N TYR A 293 -21.67 28.23 -11.29
CA TYR A 293 -22.83 27.34 -11.30
C TYR A 293 -24.13 28.17 -11.36
N ALA A 294 -24.99 27.88 -12.34
CA ALA A 294 -26.25 28.60 -12.56
C ALA A 294 -26.12 30.15 -12.60
N GLY A 295 -24.98 30.66 -13.06
CA GLY A 295 -24.71 32.09 -13.17
C GLY A 295 -24.15 32.77 -11.91
N GLU A 296 -23.90 32.00 -10.84
CA GLU A 296 -23.27 32.46 -9.61
C GLU A 296 -21.84 31.87 -9.49
N GLU A 297 -20.91 32.66 -8.95
CA GLU A 297 -19.57 32.19 -8.66
C GLU A 297 -19.60 31.23 -7.47
N VAL A 298 -18.89 30.08 -7.59
CA VAL A 298 -18.83 29.05 -6.57
C VAL A 298 -17.39 28.84 -6.07
N GLN A 299 -17.27 28.45 -4.81
CA GLN A 299 -15.98 28.14 -4.20
C GLN A 299 -15.59 26.69 -4.46
N ARG A 300 -14.35 26.46 -4.89
CA ARG A 300 -13.78 25.14 -5.12
C ARG A 300 -13.03 24.63 -3.89
N GLU A 301 -13.35 23.42 -3.45
CA GLU A 301 -12.64 22.68 -2.40
C GLU A 301 -12.04 21.39 -2.99
N TYR A 302 -10.82 21.05 -2.61
CA TYR A 302 -10.17 19.80 -2.98
C TYR A 302 -10.21 18.82 -1.83
N GLY A 303 -10.61 17.59 -2.07
CA GLY A 303 -10.62 16.58 -1.03
C GLY A 303 -11.42 15.32 -1.36
N LYS A 304 -12.10 14.80 -0.39
CA LYS A 304 -12.85 13.56 -0.48
C LYS A 304 -13.94 13.59 -1.57
N MET A 305 -14.04 12.48 -2.32
CA MET A 305 -15.17 12.21 -3.21
C MET A 305 -16.35 11.67 -2.39
N GLY A 306 -17.56 12.16 -2.60
CA GLY A 306 -18.72 11.69 -1.85
C GLY A 306 -20.07 12.24 -2.32
N LYS A 307 -21.12 11.46 -2.10
CA LYS A 307 -22.51 11.82 -2.50
C LYS A 307 -22.98 13.13 -1.89
N SER A 308 -22.64 13.38 -0.63
CA SER A 308 -23.00 14.63 0.08
C SER A 308 -22.31 15.86 -0.49
N LEU A 309 -21.18 15.70 -1.17
CA LEU A 309 -20.42 16.77 -1.82
C LEU A 309 -20.78 16.94 -3.29
N LYS A 310 -21.64 16.07 -3.84
CA LYS A 310 -22.07 16.08 -5.25
C LYS A 310 -20.92 16.09 -6.26
N ASN A 311 -19.80 15.44 -5.90
CA ASN A 311 -18.58 15.33 -6.70
C ASN A 311 -18.18 13.88 -6.98
N ILE A 312 -19.12 12.95 -6.82
CA ILE A 312 -18.87 11.53 -7.01
C ILE A 312 -18.82 11.18 -8.51
N VAL A 313 -17.90 10.30 -8.85
CA VAL A 313 -17.88 9.59 -10.13
C VAL A 313 -17.98 8.12 -9.81
N THR A 314 -18.90 7.40 -10.43
CA THR A 314 -19.11 5.98 -10.18
C THR A 314 -18.38 5.13 -11.21
N PRO A 315 -17.87 3.95 -10.85
CA PRO A 315 -17.29 3.00 -11.82
C PRO A 315 -18.25 2.62 -12.93
N ASP A 316 -19.55 2.44 -12.63
CA ASP A 316 -20.57 2.05 -13.61
C ASP A 316 -20.69 3.07 -14.75
N GLU A 317 -20.72 4.38 -14.43
CA GLU A 317 -20.73 5.45 -15.43
C GLU A 317 -19.49 5.38 -16.33
N MET A 318 -18.33 5.07 -15.77
CA MET A 318 -17.08 4.96 -16.52
C MET A 318 -17.03 3.71 -17.39
N TYR A 319 -17.60 2.61 -16.93
CA TYR A 319 -17.70 1.38 -17.72
C TYR A 319 -18.65 1.55 -18.92
N ASP A 320 -19.77 2.19 -18.70
CA ASP A 320 -20.77 2.42 -19.75
C ASP A 320 -20.26 3.39 -20.83
N GLU A 321 -19.52 4.44 -20.44
CA GLU A 321 -19.05 5.47 -21.37
C GLU A 321 -17.71 5.12 -22.05
N TYR A 322 -16.75 4.54 -21.30
CA TYR A 322 -15.37 4.33 -21.80
C TYR A 322 -14.92 2.87 -21.83
N GLY A 323 -15.63 1.99 -21.18
CA GLY A 323 -15.25 0.57 -21.01
C GLY A 323 -14.26 0.32 -19.87
N ALA A 324 -14.30 -0.90 -19.34
CA ALA A 324 -13.52 -1.29 -18.16
C ALA A 324 -12.01 -1.16 -18.36
N ASP A 325 -11.48 -1.55 -19.52
CA ASP A 325 -10.04 -1.48 -19.81
C ASP A 325 -9.52 -0.04 -19.82
N THR A 326 -10.30 0.91 -20.37
CA THR A 326 -9.95 2.33 -20.35
C THR A 326 -9.90 2.86 -18.93
N PHE A 327 -10.89 2.52 -18.11
CA PHE A 327 -10.96 2.94 -16.72
C PHE A 327 -9.79 2.39 -15.90
N ARG A 328 -9.49 1.08 -16.04
CA ARG A 328 -8.34 0.43 -15.39
C ARG A 328 -7.01 1.12 -15.75
N LEU A 329 -6.80 1.41 -17.03
CA LEU A 329 -5.61 2.13 -17.48
C LEU A 329 -5.53 3.53 -16.89
N TYR A 330 -6.63 4.25 -16.86
CA TYR A 330 -6.65 5.60 -16.31
C TYR A 330 -6.25 5.60 -14.83
N GLU A 331 -6.87 4.74 -14.03
CA GLU A 331 -6.55 4.65 -12.60
C GLU A 331 -5.08 4.31 -12.36
N MET A 332 -4.52 3.37 -13.13
CA MET A 332 -3.13 2.97 -12.98
C MET A 332 -2.12 3.96 -13.58
N SER A 333 -2.53 4.78 -14.56
CA SER A 333 -1.63 5.72 -15.26
C SER A 333 -1.48 7.07 -14.58
N SER A 334 -2.44 7.47 -13.75
CA SER A 334 -2.58 8.85 -13.27
C SER A 334 -1.52 9.31 -12.25
N GLY A 335 -0.53 8.48 -11.92
CA GLY A 335 0.60 8.79 -11.05
C GLY A 335 1.08 7.60 -10.24
N PRO A 336 2.04 7.77 -9.33
CA PRO A 336 2.47 6.71 -8.42
C PRO A 336 1.28 6.18 -7.62
N LEU A 337 1.19 4.85 -7.47
CA LEU A 337 0.01 4.20 -6.88
C LEU A 337 -0.25 4.65 -5.43
N GLU A 338 0.81 4.96 -4.67
CA GLU A 338 0.75 5.44 -3.29
C GLU A 338 0.34 6.92 -3.14
N ALA A 339 0.35 7.68 -4.24
CA ALA A 339 0.05 9.12 -4.20
C ALA A 339 -1.46 9.37 -4.35
N SER A 340 -2.01 10.20 -3.46
CA SER A 340 -3.37 10.71 -3.65
C SER A 340 -3.43 11.74 -4.78
N ARG A 341 -4.49 11.71 -5.57
CA ARG A 341 -4.61 12.53 -6.79
C ARG A 341 -6.06 12.90 -7.10
N PRO A 342 -6.27 14.04 -7.79
CA PRO A 342 -7.62 14.42 -8.22
C PRO A 342 -8.08 13.57 -9.40
N TRP A 343 -9.36 13.23 -9.40
CA TRP A 343 -10.05 12.70 -10.57
C TRP A 343 -10.12 13.77 -11.68
N ASN A 344 -9.85 13.34 -12.91
CA ASN A 344 -9.99 14.18 -14.10
C ASN A 344 -10.53 13.35 -15.28
N THR A 345 -11.80 13.48 -15.58
CA THR A 345 -12.46 12.75 -16.68
C THR A 345 -11.80 12.99 -18.05
N ARG A 346 -11.20 14.16 -18.28
CA ARG A 346 -10.52 14.45 -19.55
C ARG A 346 -9.33 13.53 -19.81
N ASP A 347 -8.64 13.09 -18.77
CA ASP A 347 -7.47 12.22 -18.89
C ASP A 347 -7.87 10.78 -19.22
N VAL A 348 -9.11 10.36 -18.90
CA VAL A 348 -9.69 9.07 -19.31
C VAL A 348 -9.70 8.93 -20.83
N ILE A 349 -10.07 10.01 -21.55
CA ILE A 349 -10.08 10.05 -23.03
C ILE A 349 -8.68 9.78 -23.60
N GLY A 350 -7.62 10.20 -22.90
CA GLY A 350 -6.24 9.92 -23.30
C GLY A 350 -5.95 8.42 -23.36
N MET A 351 -6.42 7.67 -22.37
CA MET A 351 -6.27 6.21 -22.32
C MET A 351 -7.14 5.50 -23.34
N GLN A 352 -8.37 5.95 -23.57
CA GLN A 352 -9.21 5.44 -24.64
C GLN A 352 -8.55 5.58 -26.02
N ARG A 353 -7.98 6.74 -26.30
CA ARG A 353 -7.25 6.98 -27.57
C ARG A 353 -5.98 6.11 -27.68
N PHE A 354 -5.33 5.80 -26.58
CA PHE A 354 -4.22 4.86 -26.58
C PHE A 354 -4.70 3.46 -27.00
N LEU A 355 -5.75 2.93 -26.38
CA LEU A 355 -6.32 1.62 -26.74
C LEU A 355 -6.81 1.57 -28.19
N GLN A 356 -7.46 2.61 -28.68
CA GLN A 356 -7.86 2.71 -30.09
C GLN A 356 -6.67 2.67 -31.04
N ARG A 357 -5.52 3.25 -30.67
CA ARG A 357 -4.30 3.15 -31.49
C ARG A 357 -3.68 1.75 -31.43
N VAL A 358 -3.68 1.09 -30.27
CA VAL A 358 -3.27 -0.31 -30.15
C VAL A 358 -4.10 -1.18 -31.07
N TRP A 359 -5.42 -1.02 -31.03
CA TRP A 359 -6.35 -1.75 -31.90
C TRP A 359 -6.02 -1.55 -33.37
N ARG A 360 -5.93 -0.30 -33.85
CA ARG A 360 -5.64 0.04 -35.25
C ARG A 360 -4.30 -0.44 -35.75
N ASN A 361 -3.32 -0.58 -34.90
CA ASN A 361 -2.04 -1.18 -35.28
C ASN A 361 -2.18 -2.68 -35.57
N MET A 362 -3.12 -3.37 -34.96
CA MET A 362 -3.26 -4.84 -35.05
C MET A 362 -4.45 -5.30 -35.89
N VAL A 363 -5.49 -4.45 -36.01
CA VAL A 363 -6.74 -4.78 -36.71
C VAL A 363 -7.09 -3.66 -37.70
N ASP A 364 -7.46 -4.03 -38.90
CA ASP A 364 -8.01 -3.12 -39.88
C ASP A 364 -9.48 -2.84 -39.54
N GLU A 365 -9.81 -1.58 -39.27
CA GLU A 365 -11.15 -1.19 -38.78
C GLU A 365 -12.25 -1.35 -39.83
N ASP A 366 -11.89 -1.24 -41.14
CA ASP A 366 -12.87 -1.34 -42.23
C ASP A 366 -13.22 -2.80 -42.56
N THR A 367 -12.23 -3.69 -42.49
CA THR A 367 -12.39 -5.10 -42.90
C THR A 367 -12.45 -6.06 -41.74
N GLY A 368 -12.02 -5.65 -40.54
CA GLY A 368 -11.83 -6.52 -39.37
C GLY A 368 -10.66 -7.50 -39.49
N ALA A 369 -9.88 -7.42 -40.56
CA ALA A 369 -8.75 -8.31 -40.80
C ALA A 369 -7.55 -7.98 -39.89
N SER A 370 -6.75 -9.01 -39.58
CA SER A 370 -5.49 -8.81 -38.85
C SER A 370 -4.49 -8.04 -39.73
N ARG A 371 -3.84 -7.03 -39.16
CA ARG A 371 -2.67 -6.35 -39.73
C ARG A 371 -1.35 -6.98 -39.30
N VAL A 372 -1.41 -7.98 -38.42
CA VAL A 372 -0.23 -8.63 -37.87
C VAL A 372 0.25 -9.68 -38.85
N VAL A 373 1.54 -9.62 -39.20
CA VAL A 373 2.19 -10.52 -40.16
C VAL A 373 3.49 -11.07 -39.55
N ASP A 374 3.86 -12.26 -39.96
CA ASP A 374 5.12 -12.90 -39.57
C ASP A 374 6.28 -12.37 -40.43
N THR A 375 6.62 -11.12 -40.21
CA THR A 375 7.77 -10.44 -40.83
C THR A 375 8.69 -9.90 -39.72
N PRO A 376 10.02 -9.87 -39.95
CA PRO A 376 10.95 -9.31 -39.02
C PRO A 376 10.68 -7.80 -38.79
N ALA A 377 10.73 -7.37 -37.52
CA ALA A 377 10.75 -5.95 -37.17
C ALA A 377 12.11 -5.32 -37.51
N THR A 378 12.15 -4.00 -37.62
CA THR A 378 13.43 -3.28 -37.70
C THR A 378 14.29 -3.55 -36.44
N PRO A 379 15.64 -3.58 -36.60
CA PRO A 379 16.54 -3.79 -35.45
C PRO A 379 16.27 -2.80 -34.29
N GLU A 380 15.96 -1.56 -34.62
CA GLU A 380 15.65 -0.50 -33.69
C GLU A 380 14.37 -0.81 -32.86
N LEU A 381 13.31 -1.22 -33.56
CA LEU A 381 12.05 -1.57 -32.93
C LEU A 381 12.19 -2.84 -32.06
N ARG A 382 12.95 -3.84 -32.55
CA ARG A 382 13.27 -5.05 -31.77
C ARG A 382 14.04 -4.72 -30.50
N LYS A 383 15.07 -3.87 -30.58
CA LYS A 383 15.86 -3.40 -29.44
C LYS A 383 14.99 -2.66 -28.45
N LEU A 384 14.10 -1.78 -28.95
CA LEU A 384 13.13 -1.07 -28.10
C LEU A 384 12.20 -2.05 -27.38
N LEU A 385 11.65 -3.06 -28.08
CA LEU A 385 10.79 -4.08 -27.46
C LEU A 385 11.47 -4.72 -26.25
N HIS A 386 12.71 -5.19 -26.39
CA HIS A 386 13.39 -5.89 -25.30
C HIS A 386 13.67 -4.99 -24.11
N ARG A 387 13.98 -3.70 -24.33
CA ARG A 387 14.04 -2.70 -23.25
C ARG A 387 12.70 -2.48 -22.56
N MET A 388 11.60 -2.47 -23.34
CA MET A 388 10.26 -2.33 -22.78
C MET A 388 9.85 -3.56 -21.96
N ILE A 389 10.17 -4.78 -22.42
CA ILE A 389 9.90 -6.01 -21.65
C ILE A 389 10.60 -5.96 -20.30
N GLU A 390 11.90 -5.65 -20.27
CA GLU A 390 12.68 -5.54 -19.03
C GLU A 390 12.10 -4.45 -18.10
N GLY A 391 11.93 -3.24 -18.66
CA GLY A 391 11.48 -2.08 -17.89
C GLY A 391 10.05 -2.22 -17.39
N ILE A 392 9.12 -2.78 -18.17
CA ILE A 392 7.73 -3.02 -17.76
C ILE A 392 7.67 -4.10 -16.69
N ARG A 393 8.43 -5.21 -16.84
CA ARG A 393 8.51 -6.25 -15.80
C ARG A 393 8.96 -5.66 -14.47
N SER A 394 10.06 -4.90 -14.46
CA SER A 394 10.58 -4.24 -13.27
C SER A 394 9.58 -3.25 -12.65
N ASP A 395 8.83 -2.53 -13.49
CA ASP A 395 7.81 -1.60 -13.01
C ASP A 395 6.59 -2.31 -12.42
N MET A 396 6.13 -3.41 -13.05
CA MET A 396 5.03 -4.22 -12.53
C MET A 396 5.39 -4.87 -11.18
N ASP A 397 6.60 -5.46 -11.06
CA ASP A 397 7.11 -6.01 -9.80
C ASP A 397 7.21 -4.95 -8.69
N GLY A 398 7.55 -3.71 -9.08
CA GLY A 398 7.63 -2.56 -8.19
C GLY A 398 6.32 -1.84 -7.91
N LEU A 399 5.18 -2.28 -8.48
CA LEU A 399 3.87 -1.60 -8.45
C LEU A 399 3.90 -0.17 -9.04
N ARG A 400 4.83 0.09 -9.95
CA ARG A 400 4.96 1.36 -10.67
C ARG A 400 4.17 1.33 -11.99
N PHE A 401 2.87 1.09 -11.90
CA PHE A 401 2.00 0.89 -13.07
C PHE A 401 1.97 2.08 -14.02
N ASN A 402 2.06 3.30 -13.49
CA ASN A 402 2.10 4.52 -14.30
C ASN A 402 3.31 4.56 -15.25
N THR A 403 4.49 4.12 -14.80
CA THR A 403 5.69 4.06 -15.64
C THR A 403 5.65 2.88 -16.60
N ALA A 404 5.06 1.74 -16.21
CA ALA A 404 4.79 0.62 -17.12
C ALA A 404 3.88 1.04 -18.28
N ILE A 405 2.79 1.76 -18.00
CA ILE A 405 1.86 2.28 -19.01
C ILE A 405 2.55 3.30 -19.93
N ALA A 406 3.38 4.19 -19.38
CA ALA A 406 4.15 5.12 -20.20
C ALA A 406 5.07 4.41 -21.20
N LYS A 407 5.72 3.30 -20.80
CA LYS A 407 6.53 2.45 -21.68
C LYS A 407 5.69 1.73 -22.74
N LEU A 408 4.49 1.26 -22.38
CA LEU A 408 3.55 0.67 -23.37
C LEU A 408 3.12 1.71 -24.42
N ILE A 409 2.89 2.94 -24.02
CA ILE A 409 2.56 4.04 -24.94
C ILE A 409 3.74 4.34 -25.85
N GLU A 410 4.96 4.36 -25.35
CA GLU A 410 6.18 4.56 -26.12
C GLU A 410 6.37 3.45 -27.16
N LEU A 411 6.25 2.19 -26.77
CA LEU A 411 6.32 1.05 -27.67
C LEU A 411 5.24 1.11 -28.76
N ASN A 412 4.00 1.44 -28.38
CA ASN A 412 2.90 1.57 -29.33
C ASN A 412 3.10 2.72 -30.31
N ASN A 413 3.71 3.83 -29.91
CA ASN A 413 4.03 4.94 -30.81
C ASN A 413 5.09 4.54 -31.84
N ALA A 414 6.13 3.80 -31.43
CA ALA A 414 7.13 3.28 -32.34
C ALA A 414 6.52 2.24 -33.33
N LEU A 415 5.67 1.36 -32.80
CA LEU A 415 4.93 0.39 -33.64
C LEU A 415 4.01 1.09 -34.64
N THR A 416 3.35 2.18 -34.25
CA THR A 416 2.52 2.98 -35.18
C THR A 416 3.34 3.56 -36.33
N GLN A 417 4.57 4.02 -36.06
CA GLN A 417 5.47 4.51 -37.13
C GLN A 417 5.91 3.39 -38.06
N GLU A 418 6.26 2.22 -37.54
CA GLU A 418 6.60 1.04 -38.31
C GLU A 418 5.43 0.58 -39.19
N ALA A 419 4.23 0.46 -38.61
CA ALA A 419 3.02 0.06 -39.32
C ALA A 419 2.63 1.06 -40.42
N ALA A 420 2.85 2.36 -40.20
CA ALA A 420 2.62 3.38 -41.23
C ALA A 420 3.63 3.28 -42.38
N ALA A 421 4.88 2.89 -42.11
CA ALA A 421 5.92 2.75 -43.13
C ALA A 421 5.79 1.45 -43.94
N THR A 422 5.38 0.35 -43.29
CA THR A 422 5.36 -0.99 -43.89
C THR A 422 3.96 -1.48 -44.30
N GLY A 423 2.90 -0.85 -43.79
CA GLY A 423 1.51 -1.27 -43.99
C GLY A 423 1.04 -2.42 -43.07
N SER A 424 1.93 -2.93 -42.21
CA SER A 424 1.66 -4.11 -41.39
C SER A 424 2.38 -4.03 -40.04
N THR A 425 2.00 -4.88 -39.08
CA THR A 425 2.59 -4.98 -37.74
C THR A 425 3.33 -6.31 -37.61
N PRO A 426 4.62 -6.30 -37.23
CA PRO A 426 5.37 -7.54 -37.02
C PRO A 426 4.84 -8.35 -35.84
N LEU A 427 4.61 -9.65 -36.03
CA LEU A 427 4.13 -10.58 -34.99
C LEU A 427 5.07 -10.61 -33.78
N GLU A 428 6.38 -10.56 -34.00
CA GLU A 428 7.39 -10.55 -32.91
C GLU A 428 7.28 -9.34 -31.98
N ILE A 429 6.58 -8.27 -32.40
CA ILE A 429 6.28 -7.09 -31.55
C ILE A 429 4.87 -7.17 -30.99
N ALA A 430 3.89 -7.54 -31.82
CA ALA A 430 2.48 -7.59 -31.47
C ALA A 430 2.22 -8.56 -30.30
N SER A 431 2.73 -9.78 -30.40
CA SER A 431 2.51 -10.81 -29.38
C SER A 431 3.05 -10.41 -28.00
N PRO A 432 4.33 -10.02 -27.80
CA PRO A 432 4.81 -9.56 -26.51
C PRO A 432 4.08 -8.30 -25.99
N MET A 433 3.67 -7.39 -26.88
CA MET A 433 2.92 -6.20 -26.48
C MET A 433 1.55 -6.56 -25.90
N ILE A 434 0.85 -7.54 -26.48
CA ILE A 434 -0.43 -8.05 -25.96
C ILE A 434 -0.24 -8.66 -24.57
N HIS A 435 0.82 -9.48 -24.37
CA HIS A 435 1.14 -10.05 -23.06
C HIS A 435 1.38 -8.97 -21.99
N MET A 436 2.16 -7.94 -22.34
CA MET A 436 2.44 -6.84 -21.41
C MET A 436 1.21 -5.97 -21.13
N LEU A 437 0.27 -5.89 -22.06
CA LEU A 437 -0.98 -5.16 -21.91
C LEU A 437 -2.00 -5.92 -21.04
N ALA A 438 -2.01 -7.24 -21.11
CA ALA A 438 -3.04 -8.11 -20.52
C ALA A 438 -3.33 -7.85 -19.02
N PRO A 439 -2.35 -7.69 -18.13
CA PRO A 439 -2.62 -7.40 -16.72
C PRO A 439 -3.38 -6.09 -16.49
N LEU A 440 -3.26 -5.14 -17.41
CA LEU A 440 -3.88 -3.82 -17.33
C LEU A 440 -5.21 -3.75 -18.10
N CYS A 441 -5.27 -4.35 -19.26
CA CYS A 441 -6.39 -4.31 -20.21
C CYS A 441 -6.77 -5.71 -20.69
N PRO A 442 -7.32 -6.56 -19.81
CA PRO A 442 -7.54 -7.98 -20.11
C PRO A 442 -8.50 -8.22 -21.26
N HIS A 443 -9.56 -7.42 -21.40
CA HIS A 443 -10.56 -7.65 -22.45
C HIS A 443 -9.99 -7.40 -23.86
N MET A 444 -9.29 -6.30 -24.05
CA MET A 444 -8.65 -6.01 -25.33
C MET A 444 -7.52 -7.00 -25.64
N ALA A 445 -6.73 -7.35 -24.62
CA ALA A 445 -5.62 -8.29 -24.81
C ALA A 445 -6.12 -9.68 -25.21
N GLU A 446 -7.14 -10.22 -24.58
CA GLU A 446 -7.75 -11.52 -24.93
C GLU A 446 -8.37 -11.49 -26.32
N GLU A 447 -9.07 -10.43 -26.70
CA GLU A 447 -9.63 -10.30 -28.05
C GLU A 447 -8.53 -10.27 -29.11
N LEU A 448 -7.47 -9.49 -28.89
CA LEU A 448 -6.33 -9.43 -29.81
C LEU A 448 -5.58 -10.76 -29.87
N TRP A 449 -5.42 -11.46 -28.75
CA TRP A 449 -4.80 -12.76 -28.66
C TRP A 449 -5.55 -13.82 -29.46
N GLY A 450 -6.89 -13.85 -29.33
CA GLY A 450 -7.76 -14.69 -30.15
C GLY A 450 -7.65 -14.40 -31.62
N ARG A 451 -7.52 -13.11 -32.04
CA ARG A 451 -7.33 -12.69 -33.44
C ARG A 451 -5.97 -13.07 -34.03
N LEU A 452 -4.97 -13.29 -33.19
CA LEU A 452 -3.70 -13.88 -33.61
C LEU A 452 -3.78 -15.40 -33.85
N GLY A 453 -4.94 -16.02 -33.61
CA GLY A 453 -5.19 -17.44 -33.86
C GLY A 453 -5.04 -18.35 -32.65
N HIS A 454 -4.88 -17.80 -31.46
CA HIS A 454 -4.78 -18.57 -30.23
C HIS A 454 -6.17 -18.96 -29.72
N SER A 455 -6.35 -20.22 -29.32
CA SER A 455 -7.62 -20.75 -28.82
C SER A 455 -7.67 -20.87 -27.28
N GLN A 456 -6.53 -20.73 -26.62
CA GLN A 456 -6.42 -20.73 -25.17
C GLN A 456 -6.32 -19.30 -24.65
N THR A 457 -6.79 -19.08 -23.41
CA THR A 457 -6.68 -17.77 -22.76
C THR A 457 -5.23 -17.36 -22.56
N LEU A 458 -4.96 -16.07 -22.71
CA LEU A 458 -3.67 -15.45 -22.44
C LEU A 458 -3.28 -15.49 -20.95
N THR A 459 -4.26 -15.70 -20.05
CA THR A 459 -4.05 -15.69 -18.60
C THR A 459 -2.95 -16.63 -18.10
N PHE A 460 -2.77 -17.78 -18.78
CA PHE A 460 -1.78 -18.79 -18.38
C PHE A 460 -0.47 -18.69 -19.17
N GLU A 461 -0.37 -17.76 -20.12
CA GLU A 461 0.86 -17.57 -20.88
C GLU A 461 1.92 -16.83 -20.04
N PRO A 462 3.20 -17.22 -20.15
CA PRO A 462 4.24 -16.56 -19.39
C PRO A 462 4.48 -15.14 -19.87
N PHE A 463 4.83 -14.26 -18.94
CA PHE A 463 5.23 -12.90 -19.29
C PHE A 463 6.47 -12.90 -20.19
N PRO A 464 6.56 -12.04 -21.22
CA PRO A 464 7.65 -12.05 -22.20
C PRO A 464 9.04 -11.96 -21.55
N VAL A 465 10.01 -12.63 -22.15
CA VAL A 465 11.41 -12.62 -21.72
C VAL A 465 12.22 -11.74 -22.65
N PHE A 466 13.06 -10.88 -22.10
CA PHE A 466 13.98 -10.05 -22.88
C PHE A 466 15.30 -10.76 -23.16
N ASP A 467 15.94 -10.41 -24.28
CA ASP A 467 17.31 -10.81 -24.59
C ASP A 467 18.28 -9.77 -24.00
N PRO A 468 19.16 -10.14 -23.03
CA PRO A 468 20.11 -9.21 -22.44
C PRO A 468 21.08 -8.58 -23.44
N GLN A 469 21.36 -9.24 -24.56
CA GLN A 469 22.26 -8.70 -25.60
C GLN A 469 21.62 -7.49 -26.30
N LEU A 470 20.29 -7.48 -26.45
CA LEU A 470 19.56 -6.38 -27.05
C LEU A 470 19.36 -5.19 -26.09
N LEU A 471 19.73 -5.33 -24.82
CA LEU A 471 19.77 -4.21 -23.87
C LEU A 471 21.05 -3.39 -23.97
N ILE A 472 22.10 -3.94 -24.58
CA ILE A 472 23.39 -3.27 -24.72
C ILE A 472 23.25 -2.20 -25.80
N ASP A 473 23.57 -0.94 -25.44
CA ASP A 473 23.62 0.12 -26.41
C ASP A 473 24.87 -0.01 -27.30
N ASP A 474 24.67 0.12 -28.62
CA ASP A 474 25.76 0.08 -29.59
C ASP A 474 26.69 1.28 -29.44
N THR A 475 26.16 2.36 -28.90
CA THR A 475 26.89 3.60 -28.66
C THR A 475 26.65 4.12 -27.25
N PHE A 476 27.62 4.81 -26.72
CA PHE A 476 27.53 5.51 -25.44
C PHE A 476 27.77 7.01 -25.64
N GLU A 477 26.91 7.86 -25.07
CA GLU A 477 27.06 9.32 -25.09
C GLU A 477 27.80 9.79 -23.83
N TYR A 478 29.04 10.29 -24.03
CA TYR A 478 29.79 10.92 -22.95
C TYR A 478 29.44 12.40 -22.83
N PRO A 479 28.83 12.87 -21.73
CA PRO A 479 28.81 14.30 -21.41
C PRO A 479 30.23 14.79 -21.20
N VAL A 480 30.64 15.77 -22.02
CA VAL A 480 31.98 16.37 -21.93
C VAL A 480 31.89 17.67 -21.15
N GLN A 481 32.56 17.69 -20.02
CA GLN A 481 32.65 18.86 -19.11
C GLN A 481 33.97 19.59 -19.26
N ILE A 482 33.92 20.92 -19.08
CA ILE A 482 35.09 21.76 -18.86
C ILE A 482 34.94 22.43 -17.50
N ASN A 483 35.84 22.16 -16.57
CA ASN A 483 35.75 22.60 -15.17
C ASN A 483 34.38 22.32 -14.54
N GLY A 484 33.84 21.10 -14.75
CA GLY A 484 32.57 20.65 -14.18
C GLY A 484 31.30 21.13 -14.89
N LYS A 485 31.40 21.97 -15.95
CA LYS A 485 30.24 22.41 -16.74
C LYS A 485 30.19 21.68 -18.08
N VAL A 486 29.06 21.01 -18.40
CA VAL A 486 28.86 20.30 -19.68
C VAL A 486 28.95 21.32 -20.83
N ARG A 487 29.81 21.02 -21.84
CA ARG A 487 30.04 21.84 -23.01
C ARG A 487 29.78 21.11 -24.32
N SER A 488 29.92 19.80 -24.34
CA SER A 488 29.64 18.96 -25.51
C SER A 488 29.09 17.58 -25.06
N ARG A 489 28.63 16.81 -26.01
CA ARG A 489 28.25 15.42 -25.85
C ARG A 489 28.88 14.64 -26.99
N LEU A 490 29.70 13.65 -26.66
CA LEU A 490 30.39 12.81 -27.60
C LEU A 490 29.78 11.42 -27.63
N VAL A 491 29.26 10.99 -28.79
CA VAL A 491 28.73 9.63 -29.00
C VAL A 491 29.87 8.78 -29.56
N VAL A 492 30.12 7.64 -28.91
CA VAL A 492 31.14 6.66 -29.31
C VAL A 492 30.55 5.24 -29.27
N PRO A 493 31.06 4.29 -30.07
CA PRO A 493 30.70 2.89 -29.93
C PRO A 493 30.92 2.38 -28.51
N THR A 494 29.98 1.55 -27.99
CA THR A 494 30.12 0.92 -26.67
C THR A 494 31.37 0.05 -26.65
N GLY A 495 32.14 0.12 -25.58
CA GLY A 495 33.42 -0.59 -25.46
C GLY A 495 34.63 0.15 -26.06
N THR A 496 34.44 1.37 -26.61
CA THR A 496 35.57 2.21 -27.05
C THR A 496 36.54 2.42 -25.89
N ASP A 497 37.81 2.16 -26.11
CA ASP A 497 38.84 2.33 -25.08
C ASP A 497 39.00 3.81 -24.64
N LEU A 498 39.43 4.01 -23.41
CA LEU A 498 39.47 5.32 -22.79
C LEU A 498 40.44 6.28 -23.49
N ALA A 499 41.51 5.77 -24.13
CA ALA A 499 42.47 6.60 -24.85
C ALA A 499 41.84 7.13 -26.13
N THR A 500 41.10 6.31 -26.86
CA THR A 500 40.33 6.72 -28.04
C THR A 500 39.22 7.71 -27.66
N VAL A 501 38.47 7.49 -26.57
CA VAL A 501 37.48 8.46 -26.07
C VAL A 501 38.15 9.82 -25.78
N GLN A 502 39.28 9.80 -25.10
CA GLN A 502 40.04 11.01 -24.81
C GLN A 502 40.49 11.74 -26.08
N ALA A 503 40.99 11.01 -27.06
CA ALA A 503 41.45 11.60 -28.34
C ALA A 503 40.28 12.23 -29.11
N LEU A 504 39.12 11.53 -29.16
CA LEU A 504 37.91 12.04 -29.82
C LEU A 504 37.39 13.31 -29.12
N VAL A 505 37.38 13.35 -27.79
CA VAL A 505 36.98 14.54 -27.02
C VAL A 505 37.86 15.72 -27.32
N LEU A 506 39.19 15.52 -27.38
CA LEU A 506 40.15 16.57 -27.68
C LEU A 506 40.12 17.05 -29.12
N SER A 507 39.54 16.28 -30.03
CA SER A 507 39.35 16.66 -31.44
C SER A 507 37.93 17.18 -31.75
N ASP A 508 36.99 17.11 -30.80
CA ASP A 508 35.62 17.59 -31.00
C ASP A 508 35.58 19.11 -31.22
N PRO A 509 34.97 19.58 -32.32
CA PRO A 509 34.98 21.03 -32.65
C PRO A 509 34.31 21.89 -31.59
N LYS A 510 33.25 21.37 -30.90
CA LYS A 510 32.55 22.10 -29.83
C LYS A 510 33.40 22.19 -28.56
N VAL A 511 34.18 21.15 -28.29
CA VAL A 511 35.12 21.13 -27.17
C VAL A 511 36.27 22.08 -27.46
N LEU A 512 36.86 22.04 -28.66
CA LEU A 512 37.92 22.94 -29.07
C LEU A 512 37.49 24.41 -29.01
N ALA A 513 36.30 24.74 -29.50
CA ALA A 513 35.74 26.08 -29.41
C ALA A 513 35.55 26.53 -27.95
N ALA A 514 35.06 25.63 -27.09
CA ALA A 514 34.84 25.93 -25.67
C ALA A 514 36.15 26.05 -24.85
N LEU A 515 37.25 25.43 -25.29
CA LEU A 515 38.58 25.56 -24.72
C LEU A 515 39.22 26.92 -25.07
N GLY A 516 38.79 27.58 -26.15
CA GLY A 516 39.32 28.90 -26.55
C GLY A 516 40.83 28.94 -26.77
N GLY A 517 41.41 27.86 -27.27
CA GLY A 517 42.84 27.71 -27.50
C GLY A 517 43.66 27.30 -26.24
N GLN A 518 43.02 27.07 -25.12
CA GLN A 518 43.71 26.60 -23.91
C GLN A 518 43.91 25.09 -23.95
N THR A 519 45.04 24.61 -23.45
CA THR A 519 45.31 23.18 -23.30
C THR A 519 44.87 22.72 -21.92
N PRO A 520 44.05 21.64 -21.82
CA PRO A 520 43.67 21.12 -20.52
C PRO A 520 44.88 20.62 -19.71
N LYS A 521 44.98 20.99 -18.45
CA LYS A 521 45.98 20.45 -17.51
C LYS A 521 45.78 18.97 -17.23
N LYS A 522 44.49 18.54 -17.25
CA LYS A 522 44.12 17.15 -16.98
C LYS A 522 42.86 16.81 -17.72
N VAL A 523 42.83 15.61 -18.32
CA VAL A 523 41.61 14.98 -18.86
C VAL A 523 41.28 13.80 -18.00
N VAL A 524 40.06 13.78 -17.45
CA VAL A 524 39.54 12.68 -16.62
C VAL A 524 38.42 12.03 -17.38
N VAL A 525 38.65 10.81 -17.84
CA VAL A 525 37.60 9.95 -18.45
C VAL A 525 37.08 9.00 -17.38
N VAL A 526 35.80 9.09 -17.06
CA VAL A 526 35.11 8.17 -16.17
C VAL A 526 34.32 7.19 -17.05
N PRO A 527 34.74 5.92 -17.09
CA PRO A 527 34.10 4.93 -17.96
C PRO A 527 32.58 4.86 -17.78
N GLY A 528 31.81 4.86 -18.88
CA GLY A 528 30.35 4.76 -18.84
C GLY A 528 29.67 5.91 -18.08
N ARG A 529 30.33 7.09 -17.91
CA ARG A 529 29.74 8.19 -17.16
C ARG A 529 29.97 9.57 -17.79
N MET A 530 31.22 10.03 -17.91
CA MET A 530 31.50 11.35 -18.39
C MET A 530 33.00 11.58 -18.72
N VAL A 531 33.32 12.67 -19.43
CA VAL A 531 34.68 13.19 -19.56
C VAL A 531 34.73 14.59 -18.99
N ASN A 532 35.73 14.88 -18.15
CA ASN A 532 35.95 16.22 -17.61
C ASN A 532 37.37 16.76 -17.95
N LEU A 533 37.41 17.93 -18.58
CA LEU A 533 38.63 18.66 -18.91
C LEU A 533 38.86 19.72 -17.83
N VAL A 534 40.02 19.68 -17.20
CA VAL A 534 40.43 20.64 -16.17
C VAL A 534 41.44 21.62 -16.79
N LEU A 535 41.14 22.92 -16.78
CA LEU A 535 41.97 23.99 -17.29
C LEU A 535 42.93 24.53 -16.22
#